data_fbbdd61d654ee91724f0f67d1f6762be
#
_entry.id   fbbdd61d654ee91724f0f67d1f6762be
#
_cell.length_a   1.000
_cell.length_b   1.000
_cell.length_c   1.000
_cell.angle_alpha   90.00
_cell.angle_beta   90.00
_cell.angle_gamma   90.00
#
_symmetry.space_group_name_H-M   'P 1'
#
loop_
_entity.id
_entity.type
_entity.pdbx_description
1 polymer ?
#
loop_
_entity_poly.entity_id
_entity_poly.type
_entity_poly.pdbx_seq_one_letter_code
_entity_poly.pdbx_strand_id
1 'polypeptide(L)'
;LKPFVLPKGDRLLAENLSTVIVYGALTAFGVLTGSAGEAAPLPGAILFVLAAALGVVNVGMEYVEAALPILKRNGSLPRLRPASIYKGTFSPVKFLSIIAAAAAEELVFRQFMIGGILNALHAPLWLAVLLSSFFYALNHVYFGRFAVLQKMTSGLVFSLLYVCSGGSVAVSALCHICQNLFLYFYSLDRGKPAAQRKEAAS
;
A
#
# COMPACT_ATOMS: atom_id res chain seq x y z
N LEU A 1 -20.17 12.46 -20.62
CA LEU A 1 -20.29 12.43 -19.16
C LEU A 1 -18.99 13.00 -18.59
N LYS A 2 -19.02 14.19 -17.97
CA LYS A 2 -17.87 14.70 -17.24
C LYS A 2 -17.65 13.77 -16.04
N PRO A 3 -16.41 13.28 -15.77
CA PRO A 3 -16.17 12.51 -14.59
C PRO A 3 -16.51 13.35 -13.36
N PHE A 4 -17.22 12.74 -12.40
CA PHE A 4 -17.54 13.39 -11.13
C PHE A 4 -16.22 13.69 -10.41
N VAL A 5 -15.80 14.96 -10.41
CA VAL A 5 -14.56 15.40 -9.78
C VAL A 5 -14.89 15.79 -8.36
N LEU A 6 -14.58 14.91 -7.40
CA LEU A 6 -14.64 15.23 -5.98
C LEU A 6 -13.67 16.37 -5.63
N PRO A 7 -13.98 17.22 -4.64
CA PRO A 7 -13.05 18.19 -4.09
C PRO A 7 -11.72 17.51 -3.70
N LYS A 8 -10.58 18.13 -3.99
CA LYS A 8 -9.24 17.54 -3.80
C LYS A 8 -8.97 16.98 -2.39
N GLY A 9 -9.68 17.47 -1.37
CA GLY A 9 -9.55 17.00 0.01
C GLY A 9 -10.31 15.70 0.31
N ASP A 10 -11.39 15.45 -0.40
CA ASP A 10 -12.28 14.31 -0.14
C ASP A 10 -11.98 13.11 -1.05
N ARG A 11 -11.14 13.33 -2.07
CA ARG A 11 -10.78 12.29 -3.04
C ARG A 11 -10.08 11.11 -2.39
N LEU A 12 -9.10 11.35 -1.50
CA LEU A 12 -8.42 10.29 -0.77
C LEU A 12 -9.41 9.46 0.06
N LEU A 13 -10.31 10.13 0.78
CA LEU A 13 -11.31 9.46 1.59
C LEU A 13 -12.25 8.61 0.72
N ALA A 14 -12.72 9.14 -0.40
CA ALA A 14 -13.60 8.41 -1.31
C ALA A 14 -12.89 7.21 -1.95
N GLU A 15 -11.65 7.35 -2.37
CA GLU A 15 -10.82 6.25 -2.90
C GLU A 15 -10.63 5.16 -1.85
N ASN A 16 -10.25 5.52 -0.61
CA ASN A 16 -10.07 4.56 0.46
C ASN A 16 -11.38 3.85 0.85
N LEU A 17 -12.49 4.58 0.96
CA LEU A 17 -13.79 3.99 1.29
C LEU A 17 -14.27 3.05 0.19
N SER A 18 -14.12 3.40 -1.09
CA SER A 18 -14.45 2.51 -2.20
C SER A 18 -13.59 1.23 -2.17
N THR A 19 -12.31 1.35 -1.86
CA THR A 19 -11.41 0.20 -1.68
C THR A 19 -11.89 -0.71 -0.55
N VAL A 20 -12.23 -0.16 0.61
CA VAL A 20 -12.74 -0.93 1.75
C VAL A 20 -14.04 -1.66 1.41
N ILE A 21 -14.98 -0.98 0.73
CA ILE A 21 -16.27 -1.59 0.35
C ILE A 21 -16.06 -2.71 -0.66
N VAL A 22 -15.35 -2.45 -1.76
CA VAL A 22 -15.16 -3.44 -2.83
C VAL A 22 -14.33 -4.63 -2.34
N TYR A 23 -13.21 -4.37 -1.67
CA TYR A 23 -12.33 -5.44 -1.21
C TYR A 23 -12.87 -6.16 0.01
N GLY A 24 -13.62 -5.47 0.87
CA GLY A 24 -14.36 -6.11 1.94
C GLY A 24 -15.42 -7.08 1.40
N ALA A 25 -16.16 -6.69 0.36
CA ALA A 25 -17.12 -7.56 -0.30
C ALA A 25 -16.45 -8.78 -0.97
N LEU A 26 -15.33 -8.58 -1.66
CA LEU A 26 -14.54 -9.67 -2.27
C LEU A 26 -14.00 -10.63 -1.21
N THR A 27 -13.50 -10.11 -0.10
CA THR A 27 -13.02 -10.94 1.02
C THR A 27 -14.16 -11.75 1.63
N ALA A 28 -15.32 -11.10 1.89
CA ALA A 28 -16.50 -11.78 2.40
C ALA A 28 -16.97 -12.90 1.46
N PHE A 29 -17.01 -12.63 0.15
CA PHE A 29 -17.31 -13.65 -0.84
C PHE A 29 -16.32 -14.81 -0.78
N GLY A 30 -15.01 -14.53 -0.71
CA GLY A 30 -13.97 -15.56 -0.59
C GLY A 30 -14.11 -16.43 0.66
N VAL A 31 -14.47 -15.84 1.80
CA VAL A 31 -14.74 -16.56 3.04
C VAL A 31 -16.00 -17.44 2.90
N LEU A 32 -17.09 -16.88 2.38
CA LEU A 32 -18.36 -17.60 2.22
C LEU A 32 -18.27 -18.79 1.25
N THR A 33 -17.42 -18.68 0.23
CA THR A 33 -17.19 -19.75 -0.76
C THR A 33 -16.07 -20.72 -0.36
N GLY A 34 -15.40 -20.49 0.77
CA GLY A 34 -14.23 -21.27 1.18
C GLY A 34 -13.00 -21.09 0.29
N SER A 35 -13.02 -20.11 -0.63
CA SER A 35 -11.91 -19.85 -1.54
C SER A 35 -10.84 -18.89 -0.97
N ALA A 36 -11.12 -18.24 0.16
CA ALA A 36 -10.08 -17.58 0.94
C ALA A 36 -9.26 -18.65 1.68
N GLY A 37 -7.93 -18.55 1.62
CA GLY A 37 -7.08 -19.42 2.42
C GLY A 37 -7.39 -19.29 3.92
N GLU A 38 -7.06 -20.32 4.69
CA GLU A 38 -7.23 -20.29 6.15
C GLU A 38 -6.39 -19.16 6.78
N ALA A 39 -6.95 -18.52 7.83
CA ALA A 39 -6.22 -17.52 8.57
C ALA A 39 -5.08 -18.17 9.37
N ALA A 40 -3.86 -17.76 9.10
CA ALA A 40 -2.70 -18.25 9.82
C ALA A 40 -2.65 -17.69 11.25
N PRO A 41 -2.07 -18.43 12.21
CA PRO A 41 -1.83 -17.93 13.56
C PRO A 41 -0.92 -16.70 13.51
N LEU A 42 -1.04 -15.83 14.52
CA LEU A 42 -0.18 -14.66 14.62
C LEU A 42 1.27 -15.10 14.89
N PRO A 43 2.22 -14.64 14.10
CA PRO A 43 3.63 -14.98 14.27
C PRO A 43 4.25 -14.22 15.46
N GLY A 44 5.49 -14.54 15.79
CA GLY A 44 6.24 -13.86 16.85
C GLY A 44 6.42 -12.35 16.61
N ALA A 45 6.51 -11.58 17.68
CA ALA A 45 6.58 -10.11 17.67
C ALA A 45 7.70 -9.55 16.78
N ILE A 46 8.80 -10.26 16.61
CA ILE A 46 9.92 -9.82 15.75
C ILE A 46 9.50 -9.56 14.29
N LEU A 47 8.58 -10.38 13.77
CA LEU A 47 8.09 -10.20 12.39
C LEU A 47 7.25 -8.94 12.24
N PHE A 48 6.52 -8.53 13.25
CA PHE A 48 5.79 -7.25 13.24
C PHE A 48 6.75 -6.05 13.28
N VAL A 49 7.82 -6.12 14.06
CA VAL A 49 8.85 -5.08 14.10
C VAL A 49 9.55 -4.96 12.73
N LEU A 50 9.93 -6.09 12.14
CA LEU A 50 10.53 -6.13 10.81
C LEU A 50 9.57 -5.60 9.74
N ALA A 51 8.29 -5.97 9.80
CA ALA A 51 7.27 -5.49 8.87
C ALA A 51 7.11 -3.97 8.94
N ALA A 52 7.05 -3.40 10.15
CA ALA A 52 6.96 -1.94 10.32
C ALA A 52 8.20 -1.23 9.75
N ALA A 53 9.39 -1.74 10.03
CA ALA A 53 10.64 -1.19 9.49
C ALA A 53 10.69 -1.29 7.95
N LEU A 54 10.31 -2.44 7.39
CA LEU A 54 10.26 -2.65 5.95
C LEU A 54 9.23 -1.75 5.26
N GLY A 55 8.14 -1.39 5.92
CA GLY A 55 7.18 -0.42 5.39
C GLY A 55 7.83 0.94 5.12
N VAL A 56 8.67 1.41 6.04
CA VAL A 56 9.43 2.66 5.86
C VAL A 56 10.52 2.51 4.80
N VAL A 57 11.25 1.39 4.81
CA VAL A 57 12.29 1.09 3.80
C VAL A 57 11.67 1.04 2.40
N ASN A 58 10.48 0.49 2.26
CA ASN A 58 9.78 0.37 0.98
C ASN A 58 9.47 1.75 0.36
N VAL A 59 9.16 2.78 1.18
CA VAL A 59 9.08 4.17 0.70
C VAL A 59 10.40 4.63 0.10
N GLY A 60 11.52 4.28 0.74
CA GLY A 60 12.86 4.57 0.22
C GLY A 60 13.12 3.87 -1.11
N MET A 61 12.71 2.61 -1.26
CA MET A 61 12.82 1.85 -2.51
C MET A 61 12.01 2.51 -3.64
N GLU A 62 10.74 2.84 -3.41
CA GLU A 62 9.91 3.57 -4.38
C GLU A 62 10.54 4.91 -4.78
N TYR A 63 11.16 5.63 -3.83
CA TYR A 63 11.89 6.85 -4.14
C TYR A 63 13.11 6.60 -5.03
N VAL A 64 13.91 5.60 -4.72
CA VAL A 64 15.11 5.26 -5.52
C VAL A 64 14.70 4.87 -6.94
N GLU A 65 13.66 4.05 -7.10
CA GLU A 65 13.12 3.69 -8.41
C GLU A 65 12.70 4.93 -9.23
N ALA A 66 12.05 5.91 -8.60
CA ALA A 66 11.67 7.16 -9.25
C ALA A 66 12.86 8.08 -9.53
N ALA A 67 13.84 8.11 -8.64
CA ALA A 67 14.97 9.04 -8.72
C ALA A 67 16.04 8.60 -9.72
N LEU A 68 16.30 7.29 -9.88
CA LEU A 68 17.35 6.78 -10.74
C LEU A 68 17.24 7.23 -12.21
N PRO A 69 16.09 7.16 -12.89
CA PRO A 69 15.95 7.65 -14.25
C PRO A 69 16.20 9.15 -14.37
N ILE A 70 15.77 9.92 -13.35
CA ILE A 70 15.94 11.37 -13.30
C ILE A 70 17.42 11.72 -13.08
N LEU A 71 18.06 11.02 -12.14
CA LEU A 71 19.49 11.18 -11.88
C LEU A 71 20.33 10.89 -13.14
N LYS A 72 20.03 9.78 -13.83
CA LYS A 72 20.74 9.42 -15.10
C LYS A 72 20.56 10.49 -16.18
N ARG A 73 19.36 11.12 -16.23
CA ARG A 73 19.05 12.13 -17.25
C ARG A 73 19.60 13.52 -16.91
N ASN A 74 19.49 13.94 -15.66
CA ASN A 74 19.72 15.34 -15.25
C ASN A 74 20.98 15.52 -14.38
N GLY A 75 21.68 14.45 -13.99
CA GLY A 75 22.87 14.49 -13.12
C GLY A 75 22.57 14.90 -11.66
N SER A 76 21.29 15.04 -11.26
CA SER A 76 20.91 15.44 -9.93
C SER A 76 19.71 14.66 -9.40
N LEU A 77 19.69 14.41 -8.09
CA LEU A 77 18.58 13.71 -7.43
C LEU A 77 17.34 14.64 -7.34
N PRO A 78 16.15 14.14 -7.72
CA PRO A 78 14.93 14.90 -7.56
C PRO A 78 14.54 15.00 -6.08
N ARG A 79 13.87 16.09 -5.71
CA ARG A 79 13.25 16.19 -4.38
C ARG A 79 12.04 15.28 -4.30
N LEU A 80 11.95 14.46 -3.24
CA LEU A 80 10.77 13.65 -2.98
C LEU A 80 9.54 14.55 -2.83
N ARG A 81 8.53 14.29 -3.64
CA ARG A 81 7.24 14.97 -3.57
C ARG A 81 6.15 13.92 -3.41
N PRO A 82 5.57 13.78 -2.22
CA PRO A 82 4.46 12.83 -2.02
C PRO A 82 3.29 13.19 -2.91
N ALA A 83 2.50 12.18 -3.26
CA ALA A 83 1.31 12.37 -4.09
C ALA A 83 0.39 13.45 -3.50
N SER A 84 -0.23 14.23 -4.37
CA SER A 84 -1.07 15.37 -3.96
C SER A 84 -2.30 14.97 -3.13
N ILE A 85 -2.73 13.72 -3.22
CA ILE A 85 -3.88 13.17 -2.48
C ILE A 85 -3.67 13.18 -0.96
N TYR A 86 -2.42 13.07 -0.49
CA TYR A 86 -2.10 13.11 0.94
C TYR A 86 -1.95 14.52 1.51
N LYS A 87 -1.95 15.56 0.67
CA LYS A 87 -1.76 16.94 1.13
C LYS A 87 -2.94 17.43 1.95
N GLY A 88 -2.65 18.16 3.00
CA GLY A 88 -3.65 18.81 3.83
C GLY A 88 -3.30 18.79 5.31
N THR A 89 -4.28 19.08 6.15
CA THR A 89 -4.18 18.96 7.61
C THR A 89 -4.46 17.53 8.05
N PHE A 90 -3.96 17.16 9.23
CA PHE A 90 -4.27 15.88 9.85
C PHE A 90 -5.80 15.72 10.00
N SER A 91 -6.29 14.55 9.65
CA SER A 91 -7.69 14.16 9.81
C SER A 91 -7.75 12.74 10.36
N PRO A 92 -8.40 12.49 11.51
CA PRO A 92 -8.56 11.14 12.07
C PRO A 92 -9.30 10.20 11.10
N VAL A 93 -10.28 10.72 10.37
CA VAL A 93 -11.05 9.94 9.40
C VAL A 93 -10.16 9.49 8.24
N LYS A 94 -9.31 10.37 7.71
CA LYS A 94 -8.34 10.00 6.66
C LYS A 94 -7.32 9.00 7.19
N PHE A 95 -6.81 9.21 8.39
CA PHE A 95 -5.88 8.30 9.03
C PHE A 95 -6.47 6.88 9.15
N LEU A 96 -7.68 6.76 9.69
CA LEU A 96 -8.37 5.48 9.81
C LEU A 96 -8.70 4.86 8.43
N SER A 97 -9.10 5.69 7.45
CA SER A 97 -9.39 5.19 6.10
C SER A 97 -8.15 4.64 5.40
N ILE A 98 -6.97 5.22 5.62
CA ILE A 98 -5.70 4.70 5.08
C ILE A 98 -5.39 3.31 5.67
N ILE A 99 -5.56 3.15 6.98
CA ILE A 99 -5.35 1.87 7.66
C ILE A 99 -6.33 0.82 7.11
N ALA A 100 -7.61 1.16 7.04
CA ALA A 100 -8.65 0.24 6.59
C ALA A 100 -8.46 -0.17 5.13
N ALA A 101 -8.11 0.77 4.24
CA ALA A 101 -7.87 0.48 2.83
C ALA A 101 -6.65 -0.44 2.65
N ALA A 102 -5.52 -0.15 3.31
CA ALA A 102 -4.33 -1.00 3.25
C ALA A 102 -4.61 -2.42 3.78
N ALA A 103 -5.36 -2.55 4.87
CA ALA A 103 -5.74 -3.86 5.40
C ALA A 103 -6.66 -4.62 4.42
N ALA A 104 -7.65 -3.94 3.81
CA ALA A 104 -8.55 -4.54 2.83
C ALA A 104 -7.80 -5.00 1.56
N GLU A 105 -6.82 -4.23 1.09
CA GLU A 105 -5.96 -4.64 -0.03
C GLU A 105 -5.16 -5.90 0.29
N GLU A 106 -4.56 -5.99 1.49
CA GLU A 106 -3.81 -7.17 1.87
C GLU A 106 -4.69 -8.42 2.02
N LEU A 107 -5.92 -8.28 2.53
CA LEU A 107 -6.88 -9.38 2.57
C LEU A 107 -7.17 -9.93 1.17
N VAL A 108 -7.38 -9.06 0.17
CA VAL A 108 -7.65 -9.51 -1.20
C VAL A 108 -6.41 -10.07 -1.86
N PHE A 109 -5.30 -9.32 -1.86
CA PHE A 109 -4.14 -9.71 -2.65
C PHE A 109 -3.32 -10.82 -1.99
N ARG A 110 -3.30 -10.95 -0.67
CA ARG A 110 -2.52 -11.99 0.02
C ARG A 110 -3.39 -13.15 0.46
N GLN A 111 -4.41 -12.91 1.27
CA GLN A 111 -5.23 -13.98 1.80
C GLN A 111 -6.07 -14.63 0.68
N PHE A 112 -6.79 -13.84 -0.11
CA PHE A 112 -7.68 -14.37 -1.14
C PHE A 112 -6.91 -14.81 -2.39
N MET A 113 -6.05 -13.97 -2.98
CA MET A 113 -5.38 -14.34 -4.23
C MET A 113 -4.29 -15.38 -4.03
N ILE A 114 -3.36 -15.20 -3.09
CA ILE A 114 -2.30 -16.20 -2.89
C ILE A 114 -2.92 -17.48 -2.35
N GLY A 115 -3.72 -17.39 -1.29
CA GLY A 115 -4.39 -18.56 -0.70
C GLY A 115 -5.34 -19.25 -1.69
N GLY A 116 -6.16 -18.48 -2.40
CA GLY A 116 -7.11 -18.99 -3.39
C GLY A 116 -6.42 -19.63 -4.59
N ILE A 117 -5.39 -19.00 -5.17
CA ILE A 117 -4.64 -19.54 -6.31
C ILE A 117 -3.93 -20.84 -5.91
N LEU A 118 -3.28 -20.86 -4.74
CA LEU A 118 -2.60 -22.07 -4.27
C LEU A 118 -3.57 -23.22 -4.06
N ASN A 119 -4.71 -22.94 -3.42
CA ASN A 119 -5.67 -23.99 -3.06
C ASN A 119 -6.52 -24.46 -4.26
N ALA A 120 -7.02 -23.52 -5.07
CA ALA A 120 -7.94 -23.86 -6.16
C ALA A 120 -7.24 -24.35 -7.43
N LEU A 121 -6.05 -23.82 -7.75
CA LEU A 121 -5.33 -24.13 -8.98
C LEU A 121 -4.12 -25.03 -8.77
N HIS A 122 -3.82 -25.41 -7.53
CA HIS A 122 -2.59 -26.13 -7.18
C HIS A 122 -1.33 -25.46 -7.79
N ALA A 123 -1.35 -24.14 -7.89
CA ALA A 123 -0.30 -23.39 -8.54
C ALA A 123 0.96 -23.34 -7.65
N PRO A 124 2.16 -23.30 -8.24
CA PRO A 124 3.37 -23.15 -7.45
C PRO A 124 3.40 -21.78 -6.76
N LEU A 125 3.90 -21.73 -5.52
CA LEU A 125 3.91 -20.53 -4.67
C LEU A 125 4.49 -19.29 -5.37
N TRP A 126 5.60 -19.45 -6.11
CA TRP A 126 6.22 -18.33 -6.83
C TRP A 126 5.27 -17.66 -7.84
N LEU A 127 4.44 -18.47 -8.51
CA LEU A 127 3.46 -17.96 -9.48
C LEU A 127 2.34 -17.18 -8.76
N ALA A 128 1.83 -17.72 -7.65
CA ALA A 128 0.82 -17.01 -6.83
C ALA A 128 1.35 -15.67 -6.30
N VAL A 129 2.61 -15.62 -5.84
CA VAL A 129 3.29 -14.39 -5.39
C VAL A 129 3.42 -13.40 -6.55
N LEU A 130 3.86 -13.83 -7.73
CA LEU A 130 4.01 -12.96 -8.89
C LEU A 130 2.67 -12.42 -9.37
N LEU A 131 1.65 -13.28 -9.50
CA LEU A 131 0.31 -12.86 -9.94
C LEU A 131 -0.34 -11.89 -8.95
N SER A 132 -0.27 -12.20 -7.66
CA SER A 132 -0.80 -11.31 -6.62
C SER A 132 -0.13 -9.93 -6.67
N SER A 133 1.20 -9.89 -6.79
CA SER A 133 1.97 -8.64 -6.87
C SER A 133 1.67 -7.87 -8.15
N PHE A 134 1.49 -8.57 -9.27
CA PHE A 134 1.14 -7.98 -10.56
C PHE A 134 -0.26 -7.35 -10.54
N PHE A 135 -1.26 -8.05 -10.05
CA PHE A 135 -2.62 -7.50 -9.95
C PHE A 135 -2.71 -6.36 -8.93
N TYR A 136 -1.97 -6.46 -7.82
CA TYR A 136 -1.81 -5.33 -6.90
C TYR A 136 -1.23 -4.10 -7.60
N ALA A 137 -0.19 -4.28 -8.40
CA ALA A 137 0.42 -3.20 -9.16
C ALA A 137 -0.53 -2.61 -10.20
N LEU A 138 -1.28 -3.46 -10.92
CA LEU A 138 -2.27 -3.01 -11.91
C LEU A 138 -3.38 -2.16 -11.29
N ASN A 139 -3.76 -2.42 -10.04
CA ASN A 139 -4.72 -1.58 -9.30
C ASN A 139 -4.26 -0.11 -9.21
N HIS A 140 -2.97 0.15 -9.39
CA HIS A 140 -2.38 1.49 -9.34
C HIS A 140 -2.10 2.09 -10.74
N VAL A 141 -2.55 1.47 -11.83
CA VAL A 141 -2.32 1.94 -13.21
C VAL A 141 -2.81 3.37 -13.44
N TYR A 142 -3.84 3.78 -12.70
CA TYR A 142 -4.40 5.13 -12.74
C TYR A 142 -3.37 6.23 -12.39
N PHE A 143 -2.37 5.91 -11.56
CA PHE A 143 -1.30 6.82 -11.18
C PHE A 143 -0.14 6.84 -12.19
N GLY A 144 -0.26 6.07 -13.28
CA GLY A 144 0.69 6.02 -14.38
C GLY A 144 1.60 4.78 -14.36
N ARG A 145 2.25 4.53 -15.51
CA ARG A 145 3.08 3.32 -15.71
C ARG A 145 4.22 3.17 -14.70
N PHE A 146 4.75 4.29 -14.23
CA PHE A 146 5.82 4.29 -13.25
C PHE A 146 5.34 3.83 -11.87
N ALA A 147 4.12 4.24 -11.50
CA ALA A 147 3.51 3.77 -10.25
C ALA A 147 3.26 2.26 -10.28
N VAL A 148 2.91 1.69 -11.43
CA VAL A 148 2.76 0.23 -11.57
C VAL A 148 4.07 -0.50 -11.26
N LEU A 149 5.22 0.00 -11.76
CA LEU A 149 6.52 -0.60 -11.46
C LEU A 149 6.83 -0.54 -9.96
N GLN A 150 6.67 0.64 -9.34
CA GLN A 150 6.88 0.82 -7.90
C GLN A 150 5.96 -0.08 -7.08
N LYS A 151 4.69 -0.19 -7.45
CA LYS A 151 3.73 -1.04 -6.76
C LYS A 151 3.94 -2.53 -7.01
N MET A 152 4.57 -2.91 -8.13
CA MET A 152 5.03 -4.29 -8.33
C MET A 152 6.10 -4.66 -7.30
N THR A 153 7.10 -3.80 -7.09
CA THR A 153 8.14 -4.01 -6.07
C THR A 153 7.55 -4.06 -4.66
N SER A 154 6.69 -3.09 -4.32
CA SER A 154 5.98 -3.09 -3.02
C SER A 154 5.12 -4.34 -2.84
N GLY A 155 4.41 -4.73 -3.88
CA GLY A 155 3.59 -5.95 -3.89
C GLY A 155 4.40 -7.22 -3.63
N LEU A 156 5.61 -7.32 -4.20
CA LEU A 156 6.52 -8.43 -3.93
C LEU A 156 6.98 -8.45 -2.47
N VAL A 157 7.34 -7.29 -1.90
CA VAL A 157 7.73 -7.18 -0.48
C VAL A 157 6.61 -7.67 0.42
N PHE A 158 5.37 -7.21 0.20
CA PHE A 158 4.21 -7.63 1.00
C PHE A 158 3.90 -9.12 0.84
N SER A 159 3.99 -9.65 -0.39
CA SER A 159 3.77 -11.08 -0.66
C SER A 159 4.82 -11.95 0.01
N LEU A 160 6.10 -11.53 -0.02
CA LEU A 160 7.18 -12.25 0.66
C LEU A 160 6.99 -12.23 2.18
N LEU A 161 6.60 -11.09 2.78
CA LEU A 161 6.28 -11.01 4.20
C LEU A 161 5.11 -11.94 4.58
N TYR A 162 4.07 -11.98 3.77
CA TYR A 162 2.95 -12.92 3.95
C TYR A 162 3.43 -14.37 3.96
N VAL A 163 4.25 -14.76 2.98
CA VAL A 163 4.79 -16.13 2.88
C VAL A 163 5.73 -16.44 4.04
N CYS A 164 6.69 -15.56 4.33
CA CYS A 164 7.67 -15.75 5.40
C CYS A 164 7.05 -15.77 6.81
N SER A 165 5.87 -15.17 6.97
CA SER A 165 5.11 -15.21 8.23
C SER A 165 4.17 -16.43 8.35
N GLY A 166 4.28 -17.41 7.44
CA GLY A 166 3.41 -18.59 7.44
C GLY A 166 1.98 -18.30 6.99
N GLY A 167 1.77 -17.27 6.16
CA GLY A 167 0.44 -16.87 5.67
C GLY A 167 -0.28 -15.85 6.56
N SER A 168 0.43 -15.16 7.46
CA SER A 168 -0.17 -14.13 8.29
C SER A 168 -0.35 -12.82 7.54
N VAL A 169 -1.59 -12.51 7.15
CA VAL A 169 -1.94 -11.23 6.50
C VAL A 169 -1.68 -10.02 7.40
N ALA A 170 -1.70 -10.19 8.73
CA ALA A 170 -1.46 -9.10 9.67
C ALA A 170 -0.04 -8.52 9.53
N VAL A 171 0.95 -9.34 9.17
CA VAL A 171 2.34 -8.89 8.99
C VAL A 171 2.48 -8.06 7.71
N SER A 172 1.95 -8.52 6.58
CA SER A 172 1.97 -7.75 5.34
C SER A 172 1.13 -6.47 5.44
N ALA A 173 -0.04 -6.55 6.11
CA ALA A 173 -0.88 -5.38 6.36
C ALA A 173 -0.17 -4.33 7.21
N LEU A 174 0.55 -4.72 8.26
CA LEU A 174 1.32 -3.77 9.07
C LEU A 174 2.40 -3.07 8.23
N CYS A 175 3.13 -3.81 7.40
CA CYS A 175 4.14 -3.23 6.50
C CYS A 175 3.49 -2.18 5.56
N HIS A 176 2.39 -2.52 4.92
CA HIS A 176 1.66 -1.65 4.01
C HIS A 176 1.08 -0.42 4.73
N ILE A 177 0.48 -0.62 5.90
CA ILE A 177 -0.03 0.48 6.73
C ILE A 177 1.10 1.43 7.11
N CYS A 178 2.24 0.93 7.58
CA CYS A 178 3.39 1.77 7.94
C CYS A 178 3.93 2.56 6.75
N GLN A 179 4.00 1.97 5.55
CA GLN A 179 4.36 2.67 4.31
C GLN A 179 3.42 3.83 4.03
N ASN A 180 2.11 3.58 4.03
CA ASN A 180 1.11 4.60 3.70
C ASN A 180 1.02 5.70 4.76
N LEU A 181 1.11 5.34 6.04
CA LEU A 181 1.13 6.31 7.14
C LEU A 181 2.39 7.19 7.12
N PHE A 182 3.56 6.60 6.80
CA PHE A 182 4.78 7.38 6.64
C PHE A 182 4.60 8.45 5.55
N LEU A 183 4.08 8.08 4.38
CA LEU A 183 3.79 9.01 3.29
C LEU A 183 2.75 10.07 3.70
N TYR A 184 1.71 9.67 4.43
CA TYR A 184 0.69 10.59 4.92
C TYR A 184 1.28 11.63 5.86
N PHE A 185 1.99 11.23 6.91
CA PHE A 185 2.62 12.16 7.86
C PHE A 185 3.69 13.03 7.19
N TYR A 186 4.52 12.46 6.34
CA TYR A 186 5.51 13.21 5.56
C TYR A 186 4.87 14.30 4.69
N SER A 187 3.67 14.07 4.17
CA SER A 187 2.96 15.04 3.34
C SER A 187 2.31 16.18 4.14
N LEU A 188 1.89 15.92 5.39
CA LEU A 188 1.31 16.94 6.27
C LEU A 188 2.31 18.06 6.57
N ASP A 189 3.56 17.73 6.88
CA ASP A 189 4.59 18.71 7.19
C ASP A 189 4.93 19.61 6.01
N ARG A 190 4.80 19.11 4.78
CA ARG A 190 5.08 19.90 3.57
C ARG A 190 3.92 20.78 3.11
N GLY A 191 2.73 20.60 3.66
CA GLY A 191 1.57 21.43 3.40
C GLY A 191 1.61 22.79 4.12
N LYS A 192 2.43 22.94 5.16
CA LYS A 192 2.55 24.20 5.93
C LYS A 192 3.32 25.26 5.14
N PRO A 193 2.86 26.54 5.12
CA PRO A 193 3.61 27.64 4.56
C PRO A 193 5.01 27.75 5.18
N ALA A 194 6.00 28.21 4.40
CA ALA A 194 7.40 28.30 4.86
C ALA A 194 7.58 29.15 6.14
N ALA A 195 6.71 30.13 6.39
CA ALA A 195 6.69 30.95 7.61
C ALA A 195 6.37 30.10 8.86
N GLN A 196 5.34 29.24 8.79
CA GLN A 196 4.96 28.40 9.92
C GLN A 196 5.94 27.25 10.22
N ARG A 197 6.81 26.89 9.27
CA ARG A 197 7.89 25.91 9.50
C ARG A 197 9.04 26.51 10.31
N LYS A 198 9.30 27.81 10.17
CA LYS A 198 10.37 28.50 10.92
C LYS A 198 9.98 28.72 12.38
N GLU A 199 8.69 28.99 12.67
CA GLU A 199 8.19 29.14 14.04
C GLU A 199 8.16 27.83 14.83
N ALA A 200 7.96 26.69 14.17
CA ALA A 200 7.97 25.37 14.82
C ALA A 200 9.41 24.82 15.05
N ALA A 201 10.44 25.47 14.50
CA ALA A 201 11.85 25.09 14.63
C ALA A 201 12.66 26.05 15.52
N SER A 202 12.04 27.12 16.07
CA SER A 202 12.57 28.05 17.05
C SER A 202 12.03 27.74 18.44
#